data_1e6526e27efa620dd9ad26a4b1d399fc
#
_entry.id   1e6526e27efa620dd9ad26a4b1d399fc
#
_cell.length_a   1.000
_cell.length_b   1.000
_cell.length_c   1.000
_cell.angle_alpha   90.00
_cell.angle_beta   90.00
_cell.angle_gamma   90.00
#
_symmetry.space_group_name_H-M   'P 1'
#
loop_
_entity.id
_entity.type
_entity.pdbx_description
1 polymer ?
#
loop_
_entity_poly.entity_id
_entity_poly.type
_entity_poly.pdbx_seq_one_letter_code
_entity_poly.pdbx_strand_id
1 'polypeptide(L)' 'MEIKVGIVHSGREIVLETEETAAAIESAFAKAVADEGLLSLVDERGRKVLVPATRIAYLEIGQEHARRVGFGAV' A
#
# COMPACT_ATOMS: atom_id res chain seq x y z
N MET A 1 8.28 -4.00 -2.68
CA MET A 1 7.79 -3.52 -1.39
C MET A 1 6.36 -3.98 -1.20
N GLU A 2 6.07 -4.57 -0.06
CA GLU A 2 4.75 -5.12 0.20
C GLU A 2 3.84 -4.07 0.82
N ILE A 3 2.61 -4.02 0.33
CA ILE A 3 1.58 -3.11 0.84
C ILE A 3 0.42 -3.97 1.32
N LYS A 4 -0.08 -3.68 2.52
CA LYS A 4 -1.26 -4.34 3.06
C LYS A 4 -2.31 -3.30 3.33
N VAL A 5 -3.52 -3.56 2.85
CA VAL A 5 -4.64 -2.63 3.02
C VAL A 5 -5.74 -3.35 3.76
N GLY A 6 -6.05 -2.87 4.97
CA GLY A 6 -7.14 -3.42 5.75
C GLY A 6 -8.45 -2.72 5.42
N ILE A 7 -9.52 -3.50 5.26
CA ILE A 7 -10.82 -2.97 4.86
C ILE A 7 -11.74 -2.95 6.07
N VAL A 8 -12.44 -1.81 6.27
CA VAL A 8 -13.34 -1.68 7.42
C VAL A 8 -14.48 -2.69 7.32
N HIS A 9 -14.88 -3.19 8.47
CA HIS A 9 -16.00 -4.14 8.59
C HIS A 9 -15.78 -5.41 7.78
N SER A 10 -14.53 -5.75 7.51
CA SER A 10 -14.19 -6.95 6.77
C SER A 10 -12.98 -7.57 7.44
N GLY A 11 -12.96 -8.88 7.52
CA GLY A 11 -11.80 -9.57 8.04
C GLY A 11 -10.72 -9.73 6.99
N ARG A 12 -10.88 -9.10 5.83
CA ARG A 12 -9.95 -9.26 4.73
C ARG A 12 -8.89 -8.19 4.71
N GLU A 13 -7.77 -8.57 4.15
CA GLU A 13 -6.65 -7.67 3.96
C GLU A 13 -6.18 -7.85 2.53
N ILE A 14 -6.01 -6.74 1.83
CA ILE A 14 -5.51 -6.78 0.46
C ILE A 14 -3.99 -6.67 0.54
N VAL A 15 -3.30 -7.63 -0.06
CA VAL A 15 -1.84 -7.65 -0.05
C VAL A 15 -1.34 -7.55 -1.48
N LEU A 16 -0.43 -6.64 -1.73
CA LEU A 16 0.15 -6.53 -3.07
C LEU A 16 1.61 -6.09 -2.99
N GLU A 17 2.33 -6.38 -4.06
CA GLU A 17 3.71 -5.96 -4.22
C GLU A 17 3.74 -4.82 -5.20
N THR A 18 4.45 -3.74 -4.85
CA THR A 18 4.55 -2.59 -5.74
C THR A 18 6.00 -2.16 -5.87
N GLU A 19 6.31 -1.52 -6.98
CA GLU A 19 7.63 -0.95 -7.20
C GLU A 19 7.67 0.54 -6.85
N GLU A 20 6.54 1.09 -6.41
CA GLU A 20 6.51 2.49 -6.02
C GLU A 20 7.19 2.67 -4.67
N THR A 21 7.59 3.89 -4.38
CA THR A 21 8.26 4.18 -3.12
C THR A 21 7.24 4.34 -2.00
N ALA A 22 7.72 4.19 -0.77
CA ALA A 22 6.87 4.41 0.40
C ALA A 22 6.30 5.83 0.41
N ALA A 23 7.14 6.81 0.04
CA ALA A 23 6.69 8.19 0.01
C ALA A 23 5.56 8.40 -0.98
N ALA A 24 5.66 7.76 -2.16
CA ALA A 24 4.61 7.89 -3.17
C ALA A 24 3.31 7.28 -2.69
N ILE A 25 3.39 6.11 -2.03
CA ILE A 25 2.20 5.44 -1.49
C ILE A 25 1.56 6.28 -0.39
N GLU A 26 2.38 6.81 0.53
CA GLU A 26 1.86 7.65 1.61
C GLU A 26 1.16 8.89 1.07
N SER A 27 1.78 9.51 0.06
CA SER A 27 1.21 10.72 -0.52
C SER A 27 -0.12 10.44 -1.19
N ALA A 28 -0.17 9.33 -1.94
CA ALA A 28 -1.41 8.96 -2.62
C ALA A 28 -2.52 8.64 -1.62
N PHE A 29 -2.16 7.97 -0.53
CA PHE A 29 -3.13 7.62 0.50
C PHE A 29 -3.66 8.87 1.20
N ALA A 30 -2.76 9.78 1.56
CA ALA A 30 -3.15 11.02 2.23
C ALA A 30 -4.09 11.83 1.36
N LYS A 31 -3.80 11.90 0.07
CA LYS A 31 -4.64 12.63 -0.86
C LYS A 31 -6.01 11.96 -1.01
N ALA A 32 -6.03 10.64 -1.11
CA ALA A 32 -7.29 9.93 -1.24
C ALA A 32 -8.17 10.13 -0.01
N VAL A 33 -7.56 10.12 1.18
CA VAL A 33 -8.30 10.34 2.41
C VAL A 33 -8.85 11.76 2.46
N ALA A 34 -8.02 12.74 2.11
CA ALA A 34 -8.45 14.14 2.14
C ALA A 34 -9.58 14.40 1.16
N ASP A 35 -9.56 13.75 0.01
CA ASP A 35 -10.56 13.96 -1.03
C ASP A 35 -11.75 13.04 -0.89
N GLU A 36 -11.70 12.09 0.04
CA GLU A 36 -12.70 11.04 0.18
C GLU A 36 -12.88 10.31 -1.15
N GLY A 37 -11.75 10.07 -1.83
CA GLY A 37 -11.76 9.50 -3.16
C GLY A 37 -11.27 8.08 -3.18
N LEU A 38 -10.66 7.71 -4.29
CA LEU A 38 -10.15 6.36 -4.50
C LEU A 38 -8.63 6.35 -4.35
N LEU A 39 -8.15 5.34 -3.62
CA LEU A 39 -6.72 5.06 -3.59
C LEU A 39 -6.43 4.11 -4.73
N SER A 40 -5.52 4.51 -5.62
CA SER A 40 -5.16 3.72 -6.78
C SER A 40 -3.77 3.14 -6.52
N LEU A 41 -3.65 1.84 -6.57
CA LEU A 41 -2.40 1.14 -6.37
C LEU A 41 -2.11 0.27 -7.59
N VAL A 42 -0.86 0.23 -7.99
CA VAL A 42 -0.44 -0.59 -9.14
C VAL A 42 0.55 -1.61 -8.63
N ASP A 43 0.30 -2.90 -8.88
CA ASP A 43 1.22 -3.92 -8.43
C ASP A 43 2.31 -4.12 -9.47
N GLU A 44 3.29 -4.95 -9.13
CA GLU A 44 4.45 -5.14 -10.00
C GLU A 44 4.11 -5.85 -11.30
N ARG A 45 2.93 -6.42 -11.40
CA ARG A 45 2.47 -7.06 -12.63
C ARG A 45 1.62 -6.15 -13.48
N GLY A 46 1.47 -4.89 -13.07
CA GLY A 46 0.69 -3.92 -13.81
C GLY A 46 -0.79 -3.92 -13.49
N ARG A 47 -1.23 -4.75 -12.55
CA ARG A 47 -2.63 -4.71 -12.14
C ARG A 47 -2.89 -3.46 -11.32
N LYS A 48 -4.04 -2.86 -11.54
CA LYS A 48 -4.43 -1.68 -10.80
C LYS A 48 -5.53 -2.05 -9.81
N VAL A 49 -5.32 -1.68 -8.57
CA VAL A 49 -6.28 -1.93 -7.50
C VAL A 49 -6.81 -0.58 -7.02
N LEU A 50 -8.12 -0.43 -7.06
CA LEU A 50 -8.77 0.82 -6.64
C LEU A 50 -9.57 0.55 -5.38
N VAL A 51 -9.30 1.31 -4.32
CA VAL A 51 -9.95 1.12 -3.04
C VAL A 51 -10.52 2.45 -2.58
N PRO A 52 -11.82 2.52 -2.28
CA PRO A 52 -12.39 3.75 -1.73
C PRO A 52 -11.72 4.08 -0.40
N ALA A 53 -11.25 5.30 -0.25
CA ALA A 53 -10.53 5.69 0.96
C ALA A 53 -11.39 5.52 2.20
N THR A 54 -12.70 5.73 2.09
CA THR A 54 -13.60 5.61 3.24
C THR A 54 -13.75 4.18 3.72
N ARG A 55 -13.29 3.20 2.93
CA ARG A 55 -13.38 1.80 3.30
C ARG A 55 -12.06 1.27 3.84
N ILE A 56 -11.03 2.08 3.89
CA ILE A 56 -9.72 1.64 4.34
C ILE A 56 -9.61 1.86 5.84
N ALA A 57 -9.38 0.78 6.57
CA ALA A 57 -9.15 0.87 8.01
C ALA A 57 -7.71 1.25 8.30
N TYR A 58 -6.78 0.70 7.52
CA TYR A 58 -5.36 1.02 7.68
C TYR A 58 -4.62 0.62 6.40
N LEU A 59 -3.43 1.18 6.28
CA LEU A 59 -2.55 0.83 5.18
C LEU A 59 -1.16 0.61 5.79
N GLU A 60 -0.62 -0.57 5.56
CA GLU A 60 0.68 -0.93 6.12
C GLU A 60 1.68 -1.02 4.98
N ILE A 61 2.79 -0.32 5.12
CA ILE A 61 3.83 -0.28 4.09
C ILE A 61 5.02 -1.06 4.62
N GLY A 62 5.42 -2.09 3.87
CA GLY A 62 6.58 -2.87 4.23
C GLY A 62 7.87 -2.12 3.97
N GLN A 63 8.98 -2.80 4.22
CA GLN A 63 10.28 -2.19 4.02
C GLN A 63 10.62 -2.13 2.54
N GLU A 64 11.16 -1.00 2.14
CA GLU A 64 11.74 -0.89 0.80
C GLU A 64 13.05 -1.65 0.80
N HIS A 65 13.38 -2.30 -0.30
CA HIS A 65 14.64 -3.02 -0.46
C HIS A 65 14.82 -4.07 0.60
N ALA A 66 13.85 -4.83 0.78
CA ALA A 66 13.92 -5.91 1.76
C ALA A 66 15.18 -6.71 1.59
N ARG A 67 15.98 -6.30 1.39
CA ARG A 67 17.01 -6.70 1.33
C ARG A 67 17.77 -6.72 1.97
N ARG A 68 17.84 -6.63 1.98
CA ARG A 68 18.58 -6.60 2.39
C ARG A 68 19.24 -6.80 2.91
N VAL A 69 19.31 -6.83 3.07
CA VAL A 69 20.02 -6.88 3.55
C VAL A 69 20.64 -7.18 4.06
N GLY A 70 20.75 -7.26 4.19
CA GLY A 70 21.38 -7.23 4.71
C GLY A 70 21.84 -7.58 5.22
N PHE A 71 21.71 -7.50 5.22
CA PHE A 71 22.25 -7.58 5.69
C PHE A 71 22.60 -7.85 6.36
N GLY A 72 22.36 -7.99 6.38
CA GLY A 72 22.69 -7.94 6.99
C GLY A 72 22.92 -8.33 7.58
N ALA A 73 22.95 -8.31 7.56
CA ALA A 73 23.31 -8.35 7.98
C ALA A 73 23.65 -8.53 8.45
N VAL A 74 23.58 -8.47 8.66
CA VAL A 74 24.00 -8.35 8.92
C VAL A 74 24.24 -8.59 9.14
#